data_95d51dbd70518d0901e5b49f5fe25c3e
#
_entry.id   95d51dbd70518d0901e5b49f5fe25c3e
#
_cell.length_a   1.000
_cell.length_b   1.000
_cell.length_c   1.000
_cell.angle_alpha   90.00
_cell.angle_beta   90.00
_cell.angle_gamma   90.00
#
_symmetry.space_group_name_H-M   'P 1'
#
loop_
_entity.id
_entity.type
_entity.pdbx_description
1 polymer ?
#
loop_
_entity_poly.entity_id
_entity_poly.type
_entity_poly.pdbx_seq_one_letter_code
_entity_poly.pdbx_strand_id
1 'polypeptide(L)'
;MNETDIQKLLQEANDHVPRLSFEEANNIISTVDTLIIDVRETSEIEATGLIKNAINIPKSIIDTNFDHSLIKNHLSNNEDITILVYCAVGIRSALVGHKLLKDGYRKVLNLGGFSEWASNGGLIDSI
;
A
#
# COMPACT_ATOMS: atom_id res chain seq x y z
N MET A 1 -14.18 2.65 -19.29
CA MET A 1 -14.73 3.10 -18.00
C MET A 1 -14.76 4.61 -17.97
N ASN A 2 -15.89 5.20 -17.65
CA ASN A 2 -16.01 6.65 -17.58
C ASN A 2 -15.61 7.18 -16.19
N GLU A 3 -15.52 8.51 -16.08
CA GLU A 3 -15.09 9.17 -14.85
C GLU A 3 -15.98 8.82 -13.65
N THR A 4 -17.30 8.71 -13.86
CA THR A 4 -18.25 8.36 -12.81
C THR A 4 -17.97 6.95 -12.27
N ASP A 5 -17.65 6.00 -13.13
CA ASP A 5 -17.34 4.64 -12.73
C ASP A 5 -16.03 4.57 -11.94
N ILE A 6 -15.03 5.36 -12.36
CA ILE A 6 -13.76 5.45 -11.63
C ILE A 6 -13.98 6.03 -10.25
N GLN A 7 -14.79 7.08 -10.12
CA GLN A 7 -15.12 7.70 -8.84
C GLN A 7 -15.84 6.72 -7.90
N LYS A 8 -16.77 5.93 -8.43
CA LYS A 8 -17.47 4.91 -7.64
C LYS A 8 -16.53 3.83 -7.14
N LEU A 9 -15.62 3.35 -7.99
CA LEU A 9 -14.62 2.36 -7.61
C LEU A 9 -13.71 2.89 -6.51
N LEU A 10 -13.27 4.14 -6.63
CA LEU A 10 -12.41 4.75 -5.63
C LEU A 10 -13.14 4.97 -4.31
N GLN A 11 -14.39 5.40 -4.36
CA GLN A 11 -15.21 5.56 -3.16
C GLN A 11 -15.38 4.22 -2.43
N GLU A 12 -15.72 3.16 -3.16
CA GLU A 12 -15.86 1.82 -2.60
C GLU A 12 -14.55 1.36 -1.96
N ALA A 13 -13.42 1.59 -2.64
CA ALA A 13 -12.11 1.24 -2.11
C ALA A 13 -11.84 1.99 -0.80
N ASN A 14 -12.07 3.29 -0.77
CA ASN A 14 -11.85 4.12 0.42
C ASN A 14 -12.76 3.72 1.58
N ASP A 15 -13.96 3.24 1.29
CA ASP A 15 -14.90 2.78 2.33
C ASP A 15 -14.42 1.51 3.01
N HIS A 16 -13.66 0.65 2.31
CA HIS A 16 -13.19 -0.64 2.82
C HIS A 16 -11.73 -0.62 3.29
N VAL A 17 -10.93 0.32 2.78
CA VAL A 17 -9.50 0.43 3.10
C VAL A 17 -9.25 1.80 3.71
N PRO A 18 -9.38 1.94 5.04
CA PRO A 18 -9.17 3.24 5.69
C PRO A 18 -7.81 3.83 5.40
N ARG A 19 -7.79 5.12 5.10
CA ARG A 19 -6.56 5.87 4.89
C ARG A 19 -6.05 6.38 6.24
N LEU A 20 -4.79 6.13 6.52
CA LEU A 20 -4.13 6.55 7.75
C LEU A 20 -3.54 7.95 7.60
N SER A 21 -3.53 8.72 8.68
CA SER A 21 -2.67 9.89 8.80
C SER A 21 -1.22 9.42 8.97
N PHE A 22 -0.26 10.34 8.80
CA PHE A 22 1.15 10.03 9.07
C PHE A 22 1.34 9.52 10.50
N GLU A 23 0.70 10.17 11.47
CA GLU A 23 0.83 9.78 12.88
C GLU A 23 0.27 8.39 13.15
N GLU A 24 -0.90 8.08 12.59
CA GLU A 24 -1.51 6.76 12.71
C GLU A 24 -0.63 5.68 12.08
N ALA A 25 -0.11 5.92 10.87
CA ALA A 25 0.75 4.98 10.17
C ALA A 25 2.04 4.73 10.97
N ASN A 26 2.68 5.79 11.43
CA ASN A 26 3.91 5.69 12.20
C ASN A 26 3.70 4.93 13.51
N ASN A 27 2.57 5.15 14.18
CA ASN A 27 2.23 4.42 15.40
C ASN A 27 2.03 2.92 15.12
N ILE A 28 1.31 2.58 14.06
CA ILE A 28 1.08 1.17 13.70
C ILE A 28 2.41 0.48 13.37
N ILE A 29 3.26 1.11 12.57
CA ILE A 29 4.57 0.55 12.20
C ILE A 29 5.44 0.31 13.44
N SER A 30 5.33 1.17 14.45
CA SER A 30 6.13 1.08 15.67
C SER A 30 5.60 0.04 16.66
N THR A 31 4.34 -0.34 16.59
CA THR A 31 3.69 -1.12 17.65
C THR A 31 3.23 -2.52 17.23
N VAL A 32 3.03 -2.77 15.94
CA VAL A 32 2.60 -4.09 15.46
C VAL A 32 3.42 -4.52 14.26
N ASP A 33 3.41 -5.81 13.96
CA ASP A 33 4.09 -6.34 12.77
C ASP A 33 3.35 -5.89 11.52
N THR A 34 4.09 -5.30 10.59
CA THR A 34 3.54 -4.76 9.35
C THR A 34 4.31 -5.26 8.14
N LEU A 35 3.60 -5.35 7.02
CA LEU A 35 4.20 -5.49 5.70
C LEU A 35 3.82 -4.23 4.93
N ILE A 36 4.81 -3.43 4.53
CA ILE A 36 4.60 -2.18 3.80
C ILE A 36 4.84 -2.44 2.32
N ILE A 37 3.84 -2.17 1.49
CA ILE A 37 3.91 -2.41 0.05
C ILE A 37 3.78 -1.10 -0.72
N ASP A 38 4.82 -0.78 -1.49
CA ASP A 38 4.80 0.33 -2.44
C ASP A 38 4.26 -0.18 -3.76
N VAL A 39 3.13 0.36 -4.21
CA VAL A 39 2.50 -0.08 -5.46
C VAL A 39 2.77 0.86 -6.64
N ARG A 40 3.74 1.79 -6.46
CA ARG A 40 4.20 2.65 -7.55
C ARG A 40 4.99 1.86 -8.57
N GLU A 41 5.17 2.43 -9.76
CA GLU A 41 6.02 1.82 -10.77
C GLU A 41 7.50 1.97 -10.41
N THR A 42 8.32 1.06 -10.91
CA THR A 42 9.76 1.01 -10.58
C THR A 42 10.48 2.32 -10.86
N SER A 43 10.12 3.02 -11.95
CA SER A 43 10.72 4.31 -12.27
C SER A 43 10.48 5.39 -11.20
N GLU A 44 9.33 5.35 -10.54
CA GLU A 44 9.05 6.28 -9.44
C GLU A 44 9.97 6.03 -8.25
N ILE A 45 10.20 4.76 -7.94
CA ILE A 45 11.05 4.35 -6.82
C ILE A 45 12.51 4.72 -7.07
N GLU A 46 12.97 4.55 -8.29
CA GLU A 46 14.34 4.94 -8.67
C GLU A 46 14.58 6.43 -8.44
N ALA A 47 13.55 7.24 -8.59
CA ALA A 47 13.65 8.68 -8.40
C ALA A 47 13.60 9.10 -6.93
N THR A 48 12.92 8.37 -6.06
CA THR A 48 12.61 8.83 -4.69
C THR A 48 13.10 7.91 -3.57
N GLY A 49 13.34 6.64 -3.87
CA GLY A 49 13.50 5.61 -2.83
C GLY A 49 12.15 5.09 -2.34
N LEU A 50 12.18 4.29 -1.30
CA LEU A 50 11.03 3.62 -0.68
C LEU A 50 10.83 4.08 0.75
N ILE A 51 9.62 3.98 1.27
CA ILE A 51 9.42 4.05 2.73
C ILE A 51 10.24 2.92 3.36
N LYS A 52 10.89 3.21 4.48
CA LYS A 52 11.78 2.26 5.16
C LYS A 52 11.08 0.91 5.35
N ASN A 53 11.79 -0.15 4.97
CA ASN A 53 11.34 -1.55 5.05
C ASN A 53 10.21 -1.92 4.10
N ALA A 54 9.80 -1.04 3.18
CA ALA A 54 8.79 -1.37 2.19
C ALA A 54 9.34 -2.30 1.12
N ILE A 55 8.45 -3.11 0.55
CA ILE A 55 8.72 -3.85 -0.68
C ILE A 55 7.96 -3.21 -1.82
N ASN A 56 8.45 -3.35 -3.04
CA ASN A 56 7.78 -2.80 -4.21
C ASN A 56 7.09 -3.91 -5.00
N ILE A 57 5.78 -3.78 -5.15
CA ILE A 57 4.99 -4.62 -6.06
C ILE A 57 4.13 -3.65 -6.88
N PRO A 58 4.56 -3.30 -8.10
CA PRO A 58 3.83 -2.32 -8.91
C PRO A 58 2.39 -2.72 -9.18
N LYS A 59 1.48 -1.75 -9.14
CA LYS A 59 0.07 -1.99 -9.42
C LYS A 59 -0.14 -2.63 -10.79
N SER A 60 0.67 -2.28 -11.79
CA SER A 60 0.59 -2.88 -13.13
C SER A 60 0.76 -4.40 -13.09
N ILE A 61 1.65 -4.89 -12.22
CA ILE A 61 1.84 -6.34 -12.03
C ILE A 61 0.67 -6.95 -11.27
N ILE A 62 0.21 -6.29 -10.24
CA ILE A 62 -0.93 -6.76 -9.44
C ILE A 62 -2.19 -6.91 -10.32
N ASP A 63 -2.42 -5.95 -11.22
CA ASP A 63 -3.60 -5.93 -12.07
C ASP A 63 -3.56 -6.94 -13.22
N THR A 64 -2.38 -7.38 -13.64
CA THR A 64 -2.22 -8.19 -14.85
C THR A 64 -1.70 -9.60 -14.61
N ASN A 65 -0.81 -9.78 -13.66
CA ASN A 65 -0.16 -11.09 -13.44
C ASN A 65 0.33 -11.18 -11.99
N PHE A 66 -0.61 -11.18 -11.05
CA PHE A 66 -0.25 -11.15 -9.64
C PHE A 66 0.11 -12.53 -9.10
N ASP A 67 1.35 -12.65 -8.61
CA ASP A 67 1.82 -13.81 -7.89
C ASP A 67 1.69 -13.55 -6.38
N HIS A 68 0.72 -14.19 -5.76
CA HIS A 68 0.45 -14.01 -4.33
C HIS A 68 1.62 -14.39 -3.43
N SER A 69 2.57 -15.21 -3.92
CA SER A 69 3.76 -15.55 -3.14
C SER A 69 4.60 -14.33 -2.80
N LEU A 70 4.53 -13.27 -3.62
CA LEU A 70 5.22 -12.00 -3.36
C LEU A 70 4.78 -11.37 -2.04
N ILE A 71 3.55 -11.62 -1.62
CA ILE A 71 3.05 -11.16 -0.32
C ILE A 71 3.15 -12.27 0.72
N LYS A 72 2.67 -13.47 0.40
CA LYS A 72 2.57 -14.57 1.36
C LYS A 72 3.90 -15.00 1.94
N ASN A 73 4.98 -14.92 1.16
CA ASN A 73 6.32 -15.22 1.66
C ASN A 73 6.79 -14.28 2.77
N HIS A 74 6.27 -13.06 2.80
CA HIS A 74 6.58 -12.08 3.85
C HIS A 74 5.71 -12.26 5.09
N LEU A 75 4.59 -12.96 4.98
CA LEU A 75 3.68 -13.16 6.11
C LEU A 75 4.16 -14.26 7.05
N SER A 76 5.01 -15.18 6.59
CA SER A 76 5.60 -16.26 7.40
C SER A 76 4.56 -17.04 8.20
N ASN A 77 3.40 -17.35 7.58
CA ASN A 77 2.25 -18.01 8.21
C ASN A 77 1.55 -17.16 9.29
N ASN A 78 1.90 -15.88 9.42
CA ASN A 78 1.24 -14.96 10.35
C ASN A 78 0.17 -14.15 9.62
N GLU A 79 -1.08 -14.61 9.67
CA GLU A 79 -2.21 -13.94 9.04
C GLU A 79 -2.62 -12.65 9.76
N ASP A 80 -2.06 -12.39 10.94
CA ASP A 80 -2.37 -11.20 11.73
C ASP A 80 -1.48 -10.00 11.38
N ILE A 81 -0.50 -10.18 10.50
CA ILE A 81 0.32 -9.06 10.03
C ILE A 81 -0.58 -8.02 9.35
N THR A 82 -0.38 -6.77 9.71
CA THR A 82 -1.08 -5.65 9.08
C THR A 82 -0.37 -5.26 7.79
N ILE A 83 -1.09 -5.25 6.68
CA ILE A 83 -0.57 -4.84 5.38
C ILE A 83 -0.87 -3.37 5.17
N LEU A 84 0.17 -2.58 4.93
CA LEU A 84 0.05 -1.15 4.64
C LEU A 84 0.45 -0.95 3.18
N VAL A 85 -0.48 -0.44 2.36
CA VAL A 85 -0.20 -0.15 0.96
C VAL A 85 -0.10 1.35 0.75
N TYR A 86 0.81 1.79 -0.12
CA TYR A 86 0.94 3.21 -0.45
C TYR A 86 1.36 3.41 -1.91
N CYS A 87 1.10 4.61 -2.42
CA CYS A 87 1.55 5.03 -3.74
C CYS A 87 2.05 6.48 -3.67
N ALA A 88 1.97 7.25 -4.75
CA ALA A 88 2.41 8.64 -4.71
C ALA A 88 1.49 9.53 -3.86
N VAL A 89 0.16 9.40 -4.04
CA VAL A 89 -0.84 10.24 -3.37
C VAL A 89 -1.99 9.46 -2.71
N GLY A 90 -1.98 8.14 -2.76
CA GLY A 90 -2.96 7.30 -2.07
C GLY A 90 -4.12 6.77 -2.90
N ILE A 91 -4.18 7.07 -4.20
CA ILE A 91 -5.28 6.62 -5.08
C ILE A 91 -5.07 5.18 -5.54
N ARG A 92 -3.92 4.89 -6.14
CA ARG A 92 -3.60 3.53 -6.59
C ARG A 92 -3.59 2.55 -5.43
N SER A 93 -3.08 2.98 -4.28
CA SER A 93 -3.02 2.14 -3.09
C SER A 93 -4.40 1.83 -2.51
N ALA A 94 -5.36 2.74 -2.59
CA ALA A 94 -6.74 2.45 -2.18
C ALA A 94 -7.31 1.32 -3.03
N LEU A 95 -7.12 1.38 -4.34
CA LEU A 95 -7.62 0.35 -5.27
C LEU A 95 -6.95 -1.00 -5.04
N VAL A 96 -5.63 -1.01 -4.88
CA VAL A 96 -4.88 -2.24 -4.58
C VAL A 96 -5.29 -2.84 -3.24
N GLY A 97 -5.41 -2.00 -2.21
CA GLY A 97 -5.83 -2.47 -0.89
C GLY A 97 -7.19 -3.14 -0.92
N HIS A 98 -8.14 -2.56 -1.65
CA HIS A 98 -9.46 -3.15 -1.81
C HIS A 98 -9.40 -4.51 -2.53
N LYS A 99 -8.57 -4.61 -3.57
CA LYS A 99 -8.35 -5.88 -4.26
C LYS A 99 -7.79 -6.94 -3.32
N LEU A 100 -6.81 -6.57 -2.49
CA LEU A 100 -6.20 -7.50 -1.53
C LEU A 100 -7.22 -8.01 -0.51
N LEU A 101 -8.10 -7.13 -0.02
CA LEU A 101 -9.18 -7.57 0.87
C LEU A 101 -10.10 -8.57 0.17
N LYS A 102 -10.47 -8.33 -1.08
CA LYS A 102 -11.29 -9.26 -1.87
C LYS A 102 -10.56 -10.58 -2.10
N ASP A 103 -9.25 -10.56 -2.20
CA ASP A 103 -8.43 -11.76 -2.39
C ASP A 103 -8.21 -12.54 -1.08
N GLY A 104 -8.73 -12.05 0.04
CA GLY A 104 -8.73 -12.76 1.31
C GLY A 104 -7.72 -12.30 2.36
N TYR A 105 -6.95 -11.26 2.08
CA TYR A 105 -6.06 -10.68 3.10
C TYR A 105 -6.90 -9.95 4.14
N ARG A 106 -6.57 -10.10 5.42
CA ARG A 106 -7.48 -9.73 6.52
C ARG A 106 -7.34 -8.30 7.01
N LYS A 107 -6.11 -7.80 7.11
CA LYS A 107 -5.82 -6.47 7.67
C LYS A 107 -5.05 -5.67 6.63
N VAL A 108 -5.76 -4.84 5.88
CA VAL A 108 -5.18 -4.01 4.83
C VAL A 108 -5.61 -2.58 5.04
N LEU A 109 -4.64 -1.67 5.16
CA LEU A 109 -4.87 -0.25 5.37
C LEU A 109 -4.12 0.55 4.30
N ASN A 110 -4.62 1.74 3.98
CA ASN A 110 -3.97 2.64 3.04
C ASN A 110 -3.06 3.60 3.79
N LEU A 111 -1.74 3.40 3.67
CA LEU A 111 -0.77 4.31 4.27
C LEU A 111 -0.83 5.70 3.62
N GLY A 112 -1.30 5.76 2.38
CA GLY A 112 -1.51 7.00 1.67
C GLY A 112 -0.47 7.29 0.62
N GLY A 113 0.20 8.44 0.72
CA GLY A 113 1.13 8.89 -0.29
C GLY A 113 2.57 9.00 0.20
N PHE A 114 3.50 8.65 -0.67
CA PHE A 114 4.93 8.82 -0.41
C PHE A 114 5.27 10.29 -0.11
N SER A 115 4.66 11.22 -0.85
CA SER A 115 4.91 12.65 -0.65
C SER A 115 4.54 13.13 0.74
N GLU A 116 3.40 12.68 1.25
CA GLU A 116 2.95 13.03 2.60
C GLU A 116 3.88 12.40 3.66
N TRP A 117 4.26 11.14 3.48
CA TRP A 117 5.19 10.46 4.37
C TRP A 117 6.52 11.20 4.45
N ALA A 118 7.11 11.54 3.30
CA ALA A 118 8.40 12.23 3.22
C ALA A 118 8.33 13.64 3.83
N SER A 119 7.27 14.40 3.53
CA SER A 119 7.14 15.77 4.05
C SER A 119 6.89 15.82 5.56
N ASN A 120 6.40 14.74 6.15
CA ASN A 120 6.25 14.63 7.60
C ASN A 120 7.48 14.03 8.29
N GLY A 121 8.57 13.82 7.57
CA GLY A 121 9.81 13.32 8.15
C GLY A 121 9.89 11.81 8.30
N GLY A 122 9.04 11.06 7.59
CA GLY A 122 9.09 9.60 7.62
C GLY A 122 10.39 9.06 7.04
N LEU A 123 10.85 7.93 7.56
CA LEU A 123 12.11 7.32 7.14
C LEU A 123 12.00 6.69 5.74
N ILE A 124 13.07 6.85 4.96
CA ILE A 124 13.13 6.43 3.56
C ILE A 124 14.41 5.63 3.34
N ASP A 125 14.29 4.51 2.61
CA ASP A 125 15.43 3.72 2.14
C ASP A 125 15.75 4.11 0.71
N SER A 126 17.04 4.31 0.41
CA SER A 126 17.53 4.47 -0.97
C SER A 126 17.58 3.11 -1.64
N ILE A 127 17.44 3.11 -2.94
CA ILE A 127 17.66 1.88 -3.74
C ILE A 127 18.96 1.95 -4.52
#